data_241332decf6c280fa88c3838afa5a36c
#
_entry.id   241332decf6c280fa88c3838afa5a36c
#
_cell.length_a   1.000
_cell.length_b   1.000
_cell.length_c   1.000
_cell.angle_alpha   90.00
_cell.angle_beta   90.00
_cell.angle_gamma   90.00
#
_symmetry.space_group_name_H-M   'P 1'
#
loop_
_entity.id
_entity.type
_entity.pdbx_description
1 polymer ?
#
loop_
_entity_poly.entity_id
_entity_poly.type
_entity_poly.pdbx_seq_one_letter_code
_entity_poly.pdbx_strand_id
1 'polypeptide(L)'
;MTETISARGRNGQVTFDGKTVTITREGFAARLMHGRSEKAIMLRQITAVQFKQATPMLLGYIQFSVPGEISKNAIRGSGKNAAAKDENAVIFTNNVGEDFATLRTAIQSALADL
;
A
#
# COMPACT_ATOMS: atom_id res chain seq x y z
N MET A 1 -10.17 21.10 5.15
CA MET A 1 -8.80 20.59 5.03
C MET A 1 -8.77 19.11 5.34
N THR A 2 -8.18 18.34 4.46
CA THR A 2 -8.17 16.90 4.64
C THR A 2 -7.02 16.47 5.55
N GLU A 3 -7.36 15.65 6.51
CA GLU A 3 -6.37 15.12 7.43
C GLU A 3 -5.50 14.08 6.75
N THR A 4 -4.20 14.10 7.03
CA THR A 4 -3.27 13.13 6.47
C THR A 4 -3.27 11.87 7.34
N ILE A 5 -3.44 10.72 6.69
CA ILE A 5 -3.46 9.43 7.35
C ILE A 5 -2.23 8.64 6.92
N SER A 6 -1.52 8.06 7.86
CA SER A 6 -0.30 7.28 7.58
C SER A 6 -0.38 5.92 8.23
N ALA A 7 0.27 4.95 7.58
CA ALA A 7 0.44 3.62 8.15
C ALA A 7 1.83 3.12 7.77
N ARG A 8 2.55 2.59 8.74
CA ARG A 8 3.91 2.11 8.54
C ARG A 8 3.93 0.59 8.50
N GLY A 9 4.30 0.05 7.37
CA GLY A 9 4.40 -1.38 7.18
C GLY A 9 5.82 -1.89 7.33
N ARG A 10 5.99 -3.14 6.93
CA ARG A 10 7.27 -3.81 7.06
C ARG A 10 8.28 -3.36 6.01
N ASN A 11 7.82 -3.10 4.80
CA ASN A 11 8.69 -2.72 3.69
C ASN A 11 8.39 -1.34 3.13
N GLY A 12 7.61 -0.54 3.85
CA GLY A 12 7.32 0.81 3.40
C GLY A 12 6.25 1.46 4.25
N GLN A 13 6.07 2.74 4.02
CA GLN A 13 5.05 3.54 4.68
C GLN A 13 4.11 4.11 3.63
N VAL A 14 2.82 4.11 3.93
CA VAL A 14 1.81 4.68 3.04
C VAL A 14 1.18 5.88 3.72
N THR A 15 1.09 6.98 2.99
CA THR A 15 0.48 8.21 3.47
C THR A 15 -0.58 8.66 2.47
N PHE A 16 -1.72 9.11 2.97
CA PHE A 16 -2.80 9.60 2.14
C PHE A 16 -3.26 10.95 2.66
N ASP A 17 -3.23 11.96 1.80
CA ASP A 17 -3.59 13.33 2.17
C ASP A 17 -4.97 13.75 1.64
N GLY A 18 -5.74 12.83 1.12
CA GLY A 18 -7.04 13.09 0.52
C GLY A 18 -7.02 13.16 -1.00
N LYS A 19 -5.85 13.33 -1.59
CA LYS A 19 -5.70 13.43 -3.05
C LYS A 19 -4.60 12.55 -3.61
N THR A 20 -3.57 12.29 -2.80
CA THR A 20 -2.39 11.55 -3.25
C THR A 20 -2.04 10.47 -2.24
N VAL A 21 -1.77 9.28 -2.76
CA VAL A 21 -1.24 8.17 -1.98
C VAL A 21 0.27 8.17 -2.21
N THR A 22 1.04 8.26 -1.14
CA THR A 22 2.50 8.26 -1.23
C THR A 22 3.05 7.03 -0.54
N ILE A 23 3.89 6.29 -1.25
CA ILE A 23 4.57 5.12 -0.70
C ILE A 23 6.04 5.48 -0.54
N THR A 24 6.51 5.45 0.69
CA THR A 24 7.88 5.79 1.02
C THR A 24 8.60 4.55 1.51
N ARG A 25 9.80 4.30 0.97
CA ARG A 25 10.58 3.13 1.34
C ARG A 25 11.92 3.58 1.91
N GLU A 26 12.15 3.25 3.17
CA GLU A 26 13.37 3.57 3.87
C GLU A 26 13.74 2.38 4.75
N GLY A 27 14.99 2.35 5.21
CA GLY A 27 15.47 1.30 6.08
C GLY A 27 16.32 0.29 5.32
N PHE A 28 16.92 -0.60 6.08
CA PHE A 28 17.88 -1.53 5.54
C PHE A 28 17.29 -2.45 4.46
N ALA A 29 16.18 -3.08 4.78
CA ALA A 29 15.54 -4.01 3.85
C ALA A 29 15.08 -3.29 2.58
N ALA A 30 14.52 -2.10 2.74
CA ALA A 30 14.06 -1.32 1.59
C ALA A 30 15.21 -0.92 0.70
N ARG A 31 16.36 -0.58 1.28
CA ARG A 31 17.54 -0.21 0.49
C ARG A 31 18.06 -1.36 -0.37
N LEU A 32 17.93 -2.57 0.14
CA LEU A 32 18.39 -3.74 -0.61
C LEU A 32 17.46 -4.05 -1.79
N MET A 33 16.18 -3.80 -1.62
CA MET A 33 15.18 -4.17 -2.62
C MET A 33 14.86 -3.02 -3.59
N HIS A 34 14.75 -1.81 -3.08
CA HIS A 34 14.25 -0.66 -3.86
C HIS A 34 15.10 0.58 -3.74
N GLY A 35 16.07 0.55 -2.83
CA GLY A 35 16.76 1.77 -2.45
C GLY A 35 15.83 2.67 -1.66
N ARG A 36 16.27 3.89 -1.41
CA ARG A 36 15.46 4.88 -0.73
C ARG A 36 14.60 5.56 -1.78
N SER A 37 13.31 5.33 -1.75
CA SER A 37 12.43 5.82 -2.80
C SER A 37 11.10 6.30 -2.25
N GLU A 38 10.46 7.14 -3.04
CA GLU A 38 9.12 7.61 -2.75
C GLU A 38 8.34 7.61 -4.05
N LYS A 39 7.14 7.04 -4.01
CA LYS A 39 6.26 7.00 -5.17
C LYS A 39 4.93 7.62 -4.80
N ALA A 40 4.53 8.65 -5.54
CA ALA A 40 3.25 9.31 -5.33
C ALA A 40 2.27 8.87 -6.41
N ILE A 41 1.09 8.45 -5.99
CA ILE A 41 0.03 8.00 -6.90
C ILE A 41 -1.17 8.91 -6.67
N MET A 42 -1.62 9.60 -7.70
CA MET A 42 -2.79 10.44 -7.56
C MET A 42 -4.04 9.58 -7.43
N LEU A 43 -4.95 10.00 -6.58
CA LEU A 43 -6.16 9.23 -6.30
C LEU A 43 -6.91 8.84 -7.58
N ARG A 44 -7.02 9.76 -8.53
CA ARG A 44 -7.74 9.49 -9.78
C ARG A 44 -7.07 8.45 -10.67
N GLN A 45 -5.82 8.09 -10.39
CA GLN A 45 -5.12 7.07 -11.14
C GLN A 45 -5.35 5.67 -10.60
N ILE A 46 -5.89 5.57 -9.39
CA ILE A 46 -6.09 4.29 -8.73
C ILE A 46 -7.40 3.68 -9.25
N THR A 47 -7.30 2.49 -9.85
CA THR A 47 -8.47 1.79 -10.36
C THR A 47 -8.99 0.74 -9.38
N ALA A 48 -8.14 0.27 -8.48
CA ALA A 48 -8.56 -0.70 -7.48
C ALA A 48 -7.61 -0.67 -6.30
N VAL A 49 -8.12 -1.00 -5.12
CA VAL A 49 -7.32 -1.17 -3.93
C VAL A 49 -7.52 -2.60 -3.47
N GLN A 50 -6.45 -3.37 -3.42
CA GLN A 50 -6.49 -4.74 -2.90
C GLN A 50 -5.96 -4.72 -1.49
N PHE A 51 -6.66 -5.38 -0.60
CA PHE A 51 -6.31 -5.37 0.82
C PHE A 51 -6.46 -6.77 1.39
N LYS A 52 -5.40 -7.23 2.03
CA LYS A 52 -5.44 -8.49 2.76
C LYS A 52 -5.13 -8.19 4.21
N GLN A 53 -6.01 -8.56 5.10
CA GLN A 53 -5.83 -8.32 6.52
C GLN A 53 -4.73 -9.24 7.07
N ALA A 54 -3.89 -8.69 7.92
CA ALA A 54 -2.85 -9.48 8.59
C ALA A 54 -3.49 -10.27 9.73
N THR A 55 -2.87 -11.39 10.06
CA THR A 55 -3.24 -12.18 11.22
C THR A 55 -1.98 -12.39 12.05
N PRO A 56 -2.07 -12.94 13.27
CA PRO A 56 -0.87 -13.21 14.04
C PRO A 56 0.11 -14.15 13.34
N MET A 57 -0.42 -14.96 12.40
CA MET A 57 0.40 -15.95 11.68
C MET A 57 0.80 -15.51 10.28
N LEU A 58 0.10 -14.55 9.70
CA LEU A 58 0.30 -14.17 8.30
C LEU A 58 0.39 -12.66 8.13
N LEU A 59 1.24 -12.24 7.22
CA LEU A 59 1.34 -10.83 6.85
C LEU A 59 0.12 -10.42 6.03
N GLY A 60 -0.26 -9.16 6.18
CA GLY A 60 -1.25 -8.55 5.30
C GLY A 60 -0.56 -7.69 4.27
N TYR A 61 -1.33 -7.13 3.35
CA TYR A 61 -0.80 -6.17 2.38
C TYR A 61 -1.90 -5.23 1.89
N ILE A 62 -1.46 -4.09 1.38
CA ILE A 62 -2.32 -3.17 0.64
C ILE A 62 -1.63 -2.90 -0.69
N GLN A 63 -2.40 -2.91 -1.77
CA GLN A 63 -1.87 -2.76 -3.12
C GLN A 63 -2.78 -1.87 -3.93
N PHE A 64 -2.16 -0.96 -4.69
CA PHE A 64 -2.90 -0.01 -5.52
C PHE A 64 -2.71 -0.36 -7.00
N SER A 65 -3.81 -0.54 -7.71
CA SER A 65 -3.79 -0.83 -9.14
C SER A 65 -3.85 0.47 -9.93
N VAL A 66 -2.94 0.63 -10.87
CA VAL A 66 -2.81 1.84 -11.69
C VAL A 66 -2.82 1.42 -13.16
N PRO A 67 -3.55 2.13 -14.04
CA PRO A 67 -3.58 1.76 -15.45
C PRO A 67 -2.18 1.74 -16.06
N GLY A 68 -1.91 0.72 -16.85
CA GLY A 68 -0.62 0.58 -17.50
C GLY A 68 0.44 -0.09 -16.67
N GLU A 69 0.18 -0.35 -15.39
CA GLU A 69 1.11 -1.05 -14.52
C GLU A 69 0.58 -2.45 -14.23
N ILE A 70 1.47 -3.42 -14.29
CA ILE A 70 1.10 -4.81 -14.04
C ILE A 70 1.25 -5.10 -12.56
N SER A 71 0.15 -5.52 -11.95
CA SER A 71 0.17 -5.93 -10.55
C SER A 71 0.78 -7.32 -10.44
N LYS A 72 1.88 -7.43 -9.70
CA LYS A 72 2.52 -8.71 -9.49
C LYS A 72 1.65 -9.66 -8.68
N ASN A 73 0.81 -9.09 -7.85
CA ASN A 73 -0.08 -9.89 -7.02
C ASN A 73 -1.20 -10.54 -7.83
N ALA A 74 -1.56 -9.97 -8.97
CA ALA A 74 -2.57 -10.53 -9.85
C ALA A 74 -2.05 -11.72 -10.63
N ILE A 75 -0.75 -11.90 -10.66
CA ILE A 75 -0.12 -12.98 -11.39
C ILE A 75 0.11 -14.13 -10.41
N ARG A 76 -0.59 -15.23 -10.59
CA ARG A 76 -0.34 -16.47 -9.86
C ARG A 76 -0.81 -16.53 -8.42
N GLY A 77 -1.35 -15.49 -7.89
CA GLY A 77 -1.79 -15.52 -6.50
C GLY A 77 -0.65 -15.83 -5.53
N SER A 78 0.54 -15.36 -5.83
CA SER A 78 1.72 -15.62 -5.00
C SER A 78 1.66 -14.94 -3.65
N GLY A 79 0.63 -14.14 -3.44
CA GLY A 79 0.40 -13.53 -2.15
C GLY A 79 1.49 -12.57 -1.72
N LYS A 80 1.95 -12.76 -0.48
CA LYS A 80 2.88 -11.82 0.13
C LYS A 80 4.21 -11.68 -0.61
N ASN A 81 4.66 -12.74 -1.28
CA ASN A 81 5.93 -12.65 -2.01
C ASN A 81 5.82 -11.70 -3.20
N ALA A 82 4.71 -11.77 -3.91
CA ALA A 82 4.48 -10.87 -5.03
C ALA A 82 4.26 -9.45 -4.52
N ALA A 83 3.47 -9.28 -3.46
CA ALA A 83 3.20 -7.96 -2.88
C ALA A 83 4.47 -7.32 -2.35
N ALA A 84 5.37 -8.11 -1.76
CA ALA A 84 6.62 -7.57 -1.21
C ALA A 84 7.50 -6.96 -2.28
N LYS A 85 7.39 -7.43 -3.52
CA LYS A 85 8.21 -6.95 -4.63
C LYS A 85 7.52 -5.91 -5.51
N ASP A 86 6.23 -5.70 -5.30
CA ASP A 86 5.45 -4.75 -6.08
C ASP A 86 5.65 -3.34 -5.53
N GLU A 87 6.06 -2.41 -6.39
CA GLU A 87 6.28 -1.04 -5.95
C GLU A 87 5.01 -0.31 -5.53
N ASN A 88 3.85 -0.85 -5.90
CA ASN A 88 2.55 -0.27 -5.53
C ASN A 88 1.90 -1.00 -4.36
N ALA A 89 2.67 -1.79 -3.62
CA ALA A 89 2.15 -2.56 -2.50
C ALA A 89 3.05 -2.42 -1.29
N VAL A 90 2.44 -2.52 -0.11
CA VAL A 90 3.15 -2.52 1.16
C VAL A 90 2.62 -3.68 1.99
N ILE A 91 3.53 -4.46 2.55
CA ILE A 91 3.16 -5.56 3.46
C ILE A 91 3.26 -5.08 4.90
N PHE A 92 2.46 -5.67 5.77
CA PHE A 92 2.44 -5.25 7.18
C PHE A 92 2.11 -6.41 8.10
N THR A 93 2.47 -6.23 9.37
CA THR A 93 2.18 -7.21 10.40
C THR A 93 0.85 -6.91 11.08
N ASN A 94 0.37 -7.89 11.86
CA ASN A 94 -0.92 -7.77 12.52
C ASN A 94 -1.01 -6.58 13.49
N ASN A 95 0.10 -6.21 14.12
CA ASN A 95 0.08 -5.13 15.11
C ASN A 95 -0.18 -3.74 14.54
N VAL A 96 -0.05 -3.58 13.22
CA VAL A 96 -0.37 -2.31 12.55
C VAL A 96 -1.55 -2.48 11.58
N GLY A 97 -2.26 -3.60 11.68
CA GLY A 97 -3.37 -3.89 10.77
C GLY A 97 -4.49 -2.87 10.83
N GLU A 98 -4.80 -2.33 12.01
CA GLU A 98 -5.83 -1.31 12.13
C GLU A 98 -5.47 -0.02 11.42
N ASP A 99 -4.20 0.37 11.47
CA ASP A 99 -3.75 1.58 10.79
C ASP A 99 -3.95 1.44 9.28
N PHE A 100 -3.63 0.27 8.74
CA PHE A 100 -3.80 0.02 7.32
C PHE A 100 -5.27 -0.12 6.94
N ALA A 101 -6.10 -0.67 7.82
CA ALA A 101 -7.53 -0.76 7.56
C ALA A 101 -8.17 0.64 7.53
N THR A 102 -7.76 1.50 8.44
CA THR A 102 -8.23 2.89 8.47
C THR A 102 -7.81 3.63 7.21
N LEU A 103 -6.56 3.44 6.81
CA LEU A 103 -6.02 4.03 5.59
C LEU A 103 -6.82 3.56 4.36
N ARG A 104 -7.03 2.25 4.25
CA ARG A 104 -7.80 1.67 3.15
C ARG A 104 -9.20 2.25 3.07
N THR A 105 -9.87 2.36 4.21
CA THR A 105 -11.22 2.90 4.27
C THR A 105 -11.27 4.34 3.80
N ALA A 106 -10.30 5.15 4.22
CA ALA A 106 -10.23 6.55 3.81
C ALA A 106 -10.02 6.67 2.29
N ILE A 107 -9.13 5.85 1.74
CA ILE A 107 -8.85 5.87 0.31
C ILE A 107 -10.07 5.42 -0.49
N GLN A 108 -10.72 4.34 -0.07
CA GLN A 108 -11.90 3.83 -0.76
C GLN A 108 -13.05 4.83 -0.71
N SER A 109 -13.22 5.49 0.41
CA SER A 109 -14.26 6.51 0.57
C SER A 109 -14.00 7.68 -0.38
N ALA A 110 -12.75 8.11 -0.49
CA ALA A 110 -12.37 9.18 -1.39
C ALA A 110 -12.56 8.78 -2.85
N LEU A 111 -12.25 7.53 -3.20
CA LEU A 111 -12.46 7.02 -4.56
C LEU A 111 -13.95 7.01 -4.91
N ALA A 112 -14.80 6.68 -3.96
CA ALA A 112 -16.24 6.65 -4.19
C ALA A 112 -16.81 8.05 -4.44
N ASP A 113 -16.12 9.07 -3.96
CA ASP A 113 -16.57 10.46 -4.12
C ASP A 113 -16.02 11.16 -5.36
N LEU A 114 -15.24 10.47 -6.17
CA LEU A 114 -14.72 11.06 -7.41
C LEU A 114 -15.78 11.23 -8.48
#